data_f78fa009b50d4244dd340df181202b97
#
_entry.id   f78fa009b50d4244dd340df181202b97
#
_cell.length_a   1.000
_cell.length_b   1.000
_cell.length_c   1.000
_cell.angle_alpha   90.00
_cell.angle_beta   90.00
_cell.angle_gamma   90.00
#
_symmetry.space_group_name_H-M   'P 1'
#
loop_
_entity.id
_entity.type
_entity.pdbx_description
1 polymer ?
#
loop_
_entity_poly.entity_id
_entity_poly.type
_entity_poly.pdbx_seq_one_letter_code
_entity_poly.pdbx_strand_id
1 'polypeptide(L)'
;MPYESPYASLAGRTAVVTGAASGIGEAVAVLLAASGARVALLARRADRLEAVVEKIRADGGEALAVVADVTDDASVAGAADRVRATYGAVDLVVNNAGVMLPNPVDAGRVDEWQRMLDTNVTGVLRTIRAFTGDLVGAAAEGRAADLVNVSSIGAHVTFPNYAVYGATKAAVTYLSQSLRTEFGPRDVRVTNVEPGLTETELATHLDNDELAGQLDGMFDAIGALSSAEIADVVAYATSRPRHVNLRQIMVLPTRQA
;
A
#
# COMPACT_ATOMS: atom_id res chain seq x y z
N MET A 1 -30.50 -3.55 -0.50
CA MET A 1 -29.82 -4.54 -1.34
C MET A 1 -28.37 -4.51 -0.93
N PRO A 2 -27.68 -5.65 -0.77
CA PRO A 2 -26.25 -5.60 -0.51
C PRO A 2 -25.59 -4.90 -1.71
N TYR A 3 -24.61 -4.05 -1.41
CA TYR A 3 -23.80 -3.37 -2.42
C TYR A 3 -23.03 -4.42 -3.18
N GLU A 4 -23.39 -4.68 -4.44
CA GLU A 4 -22.58 -5.52 -5.32
C GLU A 4 -21.37 -4.69 -5.76
N SER A 5 -20.19 -5.07 -5.29
CA SER A 5 -18.96 -4.42 -5.70
C SER A 5 -18.79 -4.55 -7.23
N PRO A 6 -18.43 -3.45 -7.94
CA PRO A 6 -18.10 -3.51 -9.35
C PRO A 6 -16.88 -4.40 -9.64
N TYR A 7 -16.22 -4.89 -8.59
CA TYR A 7 -14.98 -5.68 -8.63
C TYR A 7 -15.22 -7.16 -8.29
N ALA A 8 -16.30 -7.75 -8.76
CA ALA A 8 -16.66 -9.15 -8.48
C ALA A 8 -15.55 -10.17 -8.82
N SER A 9 -14.61 -9.82 -9.72
CA SER A 9 -13.43 -10.64 -10.04
C SER A 9 -12.41 -10.76 -8.90
N LEU A 10 -12.57 -10.02 -7.80
CA LEU A 10 -11.74 -10.14 -6.59
C LEU A 10 -12.24 -11.21 -5.61
N ALA A 11 -13.44 -11.76 -5.85
CA ALA A 11 -14.00 -12.81 -5.01
C ALA A 11 -13.07 -14.04 -4.96
N GLY A 12 -12.83 -14.54 -3.74
CA GLY A 12 -11.99 -15.72 -3.49
C GLY A 12 -10.49 -15.47 -3.53
N ARG A 13 -10.04 -14.25 -3.84
CA ARG A 13 -8.61 -13.88 -3.76
C ARG A 13 -8.12 -13.83 -2.31
N THR A 14 -6.83 -14.07 -2.12
CA THR A 14 -6.17 -13.91 -0.83
C THR A 14 -5.21 -12.72 -0.90
N ALA A 15 -5.58 -11.64 -0.21
CA ALA A 15 -4.84 -10.38 -0.23
C ALA A 15 -4.06 -10.14 1.08
N VAL A 16 -2.89 -9.55 0.96
CA VAL A 16 -2.10 -8.97 2.06
C VAL A 16 -2.00 -7.47 1.85
N VAL A 17 -2.32 -6.67 2.87
CA VAL A 17 -2.18 -5.22 2.84
C VAL A 17 -1.30 -4.77 4.00
N THR A 18 -0.15 -4.14 3.71
CA THR A 18 0.71 -3.55 4.75
C THR A 18 0.29 -2.13 5.08
N GLY A 19 0.51 -1.70 6.34
CA GLY A 19 0.04 -0.40 6.80
C GLY A 19 -1.49 -0.29 6.85
N ALA A 20 -2.19 -1.41 7.07
CA ALA A 20 -3.65 -1.51 6.98
C ALA A 20 -4.41 -1.01 8.22
N ALA A 21 -3.74 -0.40 9.19
CA ALA A 21 -4.35 0.11 10.42
C ALA A 21 -4.97 1.53 10.27
N SER A 22 -4.79 2.19 9.14
CA SER A 22 -5.32 3.54 8.86
C SER A 22 -5.18 3.94 7.39
N GLY A 23 -5.83 5.03 7.01
CA GLY A 23 -5.65 5.72 5.73
C GLY A 23 -5.89 4.83 4.51
N ILE A 24 -5.01 4.95 3.51
CA ILE A 24 -5.13 4.21 2.24
C ILE A 24 -5.14 2.69 2.49
N GLY A 25 -4.28 2.17 3.39
CA GLY A 25 -4.19 0.74 3.65
C GLY A 25 -5.48 0.16 4.27
N GLU A 26 -6.10 0.88 5.21
CA GLU A 26 -7.41 0.53 5.76
C GLU A 26 -8.48 0.52 4.67
N ALA A 27 -8.56 1.61 3.88
CA ALA A 27 -9.56 1.73 2.83
C ALA A 27 -9.42 0.63 1.77
N VAL A 28 -8.18 0.29 1.37
CA VAL A 28 -7.90 -0.83 0.46
C VAL A 28 -8.35 -2.15 1.06
N ALA A 29 -8.02 -2.43 2.32
CA ALA A 29 -8.42 -3.67 2.98
C ALA A 29 -9.94 -3.82 3.05
N VAL A 30 -10.65 -2.75 3.43
CA VAL A 30 -12.12 -2.73 3.50
C VAL A 30 -12.74 -2.98 2.11
N LEU A 31 -12.26 -2.29 1.07
CA LEU A 31 -12.83 -2.42 -0.27
C LEU A 31 -12.54 -3.80 -0.90
N LEU A 32 -11.33 -4.34 -0.73
CA LEU A 32 -11.00 -5.69 -1.20
C LEU A 32 -11.86 -6.75 -0.51
N ALA A 33 -12.07 -6.64 0.80
CA ALA A 33 -12.94 -7.55 1.55
C ALA A 33 -14.41 -7.43 1.11
N ALA A 34 -14.93 -6.21 0.94
CA ALA A 34 -16.27 -5.96 0.40
C ALA A 34 -16.46 -6.50 -1.02
N SER A 35 -15.35 -6.68 -1.76
CA SER A 35 -15.32 -7.29 -3.09
C SER A 35 -15.13 -8.81 -3.08
N GLY A 36 -15.18 -9.43 -1.89
CA GLY A 36 -15.13 -10.88 -1.68
C GLY A 36 -13.73 -11.49 -1.56
N ALA A 37 -12.68 -10.67 -1.41
CA ALA A 37 -11.35 -11.16 -1.10
C ALA A 37 -11.22 -11.50 0.41
N ARG A 38 -10.39 -12.49 0.74
CA ARG A 38 -9.90 -12.71 2.09
C ARG A 38 -8.69 -11.82 2.32
N VAL A 39 -8.73 -10.95 3.32
CA VAL A 39 -7.72 -9.91 3.49
C VAL A 39 -6.95 -10.07 4.80
N ALA A 40 -5.64 -10.23 4.72
CA ALA A 40 -4.74 -10.13 5.88
C ALA A 40 -4.22 -8.69 6.01
N LEU A 41 -4.54 -8.07 7.13
CA LEU A 41 -4.18 -6.71 7.49
C LEU A 41 -2.90 -6.73 8.32
N LEU A 42 -1.81 -6.17 7.80
CA LEU A 42 -0.52 -6.12 8.45
C LEU A 42 -0.21 -4.71 8.93
N ALA A 43 0.00 -4.50 10.23
CA ALA A 43 0.50 -3.26 10.81
C ALA A 43 1.00 -3.49 12.25
N ARG A 44 1.60 -2.47 12.86
CA ARG A 44 2.16 -2.54 14.22
C ARG A 44 1.09 -2.37 15.31
N ARG A 45 0.03 -1.59 15.05
CA ARG A 45 -1.01 -1.24 16.04
C ARG A 45 -2.09 -2.31 16.06
N ALA A 46 -2.02 -3.23 17.05
CA ALA A 46 -2.95 -4.35 17.17
C ALA A 46 -4.41 -3.91 17.35
N ASP A 47 -4.64 -2.93 18.24
CA ASP A 47 -5.96 -2.36 18.54
C ASP A 47 -6.65 -1.79 17.30
N ARG A 48 -5.91 -1.07 16.48
CA ARG A 48 -6.41 -0.50 15.22
C ARG A 48 -6.71 -1.58 14.19
N LEU A 49 -5.82 -2.59 14.07
CA LEU A 49 -6.08 -3.72 13.16
C LEU A 49 -7.36 -4.46 13.52
N GLU A 50 -7.56 -4.75 14.81
CA GLU A 50 -8.77 -5.45 15.25
C GLU A 50 -10.03 -4.63 14.97
N ALA A 51 -10.00 -3.30 15.20
CA ALA A 51 -11.13 -2.43 14.87
C ALA A 51 -11.49 -2.48 13.37
N VAL A 52 -10.48 -2.48 12.48
CA VAL A 52 -10.73 -2.61 11.02
C VAL A 52 -11.28 -3.99 10.68
N VAL A 53 -10.74 -5.05 11.29
CA VAL A 53 -11.23 -6.43 11.09
C VAL A 53 -12.68 -6.58 11.55
N GLU A 54 -13.04 -6.02 12.71
CA GLU A 54 -14.42 -6.02 13.20
C GLU A 54 -15.37 -5.32 12.23
N LYS A 55 -14.98 -4.16 11.70
CA LYS A 55 -15.74 -3.43 10.68
C LYS A 55 -15.95 -4.28 9.44
N ILE A 56 -14.88 -4.90 8.90
CA ILE A 56 -14.97 -5.76 7.70
C ILE A 56 -15.91 -6.95 7.97
N ARG A 57 -15.81 -7.59 9.13
CA ARG A 57 -16.65 -8.74 9.49
C ARG A 57 -18.12 -8.36 9.70
N ALA A 58 -18.37 -7.19 10.28
CA ALA A 58 -19.72 -6.66 10.43
C ALA A 58 -20.43 -6.44 9.09
N ASP A 59 -19.65 -6.08 8.05
CA ASP A 59 -20.13 -5.91 6.69
C ASP A 59 -20.14 -7.24 5.88
N GLY A 60 -19.86 -8.38 6.53
CA GLY A 60 -19.88 -9.72 5.92
C GLY A 60 -18.62 -10.11 5.16
N GLY A 61 -17.54 -9.32 5.25
CA GLY A 61 -16.24 -9.62 4.66
C GLY A 61 -15.39 -10.55 5.52
N GLU A 62 -14.29 -11.06 4.95
CA GLU A 62 -13.34 -11.94 5.62
C GLU A 62 -11.99 -11.24 5.82
N ALA A 63 -11.58 -11.08 7.07
CA ALA A 63 -10.35 -10.37 7.42
C ALA A 63 -9.59 -11.01 8.59
N LEU A 64 -8.25 -10.91 8.53
CA LEU A 64 -7.31 -11.39 9.55
C LEU A 64 -6.38 -10.26 9.98
N ALA A 65 -6.37 -9.93 11.27
CA ALA A 65 -5.37 -9.04 11.85
C ALA A 65 -4.04 -9.78 12.07
N VAL A 66 -2.95 -9.23 11.57
CA VAL A 66 -1.60 -9.75 11.77
C VAL A 66 -0.68 -8.61 12.21
N VAL A 67 -0.29 -8.62 13.47
CA VAL A 67 0.67 -7.62 13.97
C VAL A 67 2.03 -7.88 13.33
N ALA A 68 2.53 -6.90 12.60
CA ALA A 68 3.80 -6.98 11.90
C ALA A 68 4.48 -5.63 11.77
N ASP A 69 5.80 -5.62 11.93
CA ASP A 69 6.67 -4.48 11.60
C ASP A 69 7.45 -4.81 10.31
N VAL A 70 7.19 -4.03 9.26
CA VAL A 70 7.86 -4.22 7.96
C VAL A 70 9.37 -3.89 8.02
N THR A 71 9.83 -3.25 9.10
CA THR A 71 11.24 -2.95 9.32
C THR A 71 12.01 -4.13 9.94
N ASP A 72 11.31 -5.19 10.37
CA ASP A 72 11.88 -6.38 10.99
C ASP A 72 11.67 -7.63 10.14
N ASP A 73 12.75 -8.31 9.79
CA ASP A 73 12.74 -9.51 8.93
C ASP A 73 11.97 -10.67 9.56
N ALA A 74 12.16 -10.91 10.87
CA ALA A 74 11.51 -12.01 11.57
C ALA A 74 10.01 -11.74 11.72
N SER A 75 9.63 -10.49 11.97
CA SER A 75 8.23 -10.06 12.05
C SER A 75 7.50 -10.29 10.72
N VAL A 76 8.11 -9.91 9.60
CA VAL A 76 7.51 -10.12 8.26
C VAL A 76 7.42 -11.60 7.91
N ALA A 77 8.46 -12.41 8.22
CA ALA A 77 8.44 -13.84 8.00
C ALA A 77 7.33 -14.54 8.80
N GLY A 78 7.24 -14.25 10.10
CA GLY A 78 6.19 -14.80 10.97
C GLY A 78 4.78 -14.38 10.53
N ALA A 79 4.63 -13.14 10.04
CA ALA A 79 3.37 -12.67 9.49
C ALA A 79 2.97 -13.47 8.24
N ALA A 80 3.91 -13.71 7.34
CA ALA A 80 3.66 -14.49 6.13
C ALA A 80 3.25 -15.93 6.46
N ASP A 81 3.92 -16.58 7.43
CA ASP A 81 3.58 -17.94 7.89
C ASP A 81 2.16 -17.97 8.49
N ARG A 82 1.80 -16.97 9.30
CA ARG A 82 0.46 -16.87 9.88
C ARG A 82 -0.63 -16.69 8.81
N VAL A 83 -0.37 -15.86 7.79
CA VAL A 83 -1.31 -15.67 6.67
C VAL A 83 -1.50 -16.98 5.91
N ARG A 84 -0.41 -17.68 5.56
CA ARG A 84 -0.47 -18.99 4.87
C ARG A 84 -1.20 -20.05 5.67
N ALA A 85 -0.96 -20.11 6.99
CA ALA A 85 -1.63 -21.06 7.87
C ALA A 85 -3.15 -20.83 7.95
N THR A 86 -3.61 -19.58 7.75
CA THR A 86 -5.03 -19.21 7.85
C THR A 86 -5.73 -19.26 6.50
N TYR A 87 -5.12 -18.69 5.46
CA TYR A 87 -5.77 -18.44 4.17
C TYR A 87 -5.15 -19.21 3.00
N GLY A 88 -4.03 -19.89 3.22
CA GLY A 88 -3.27 -20.53 2.15
C GLY A 88 -2.41 -19.51 1.38
N ALA A 89 -2.10 -19.84 0.13
CA ALA A 89 -1.25 -19.02 -0.73
C ALA A 89 -1.88 -17.66 -1.06
N VAL A 90 -1.04 -16.63 -0.97
CA VAL A 90 -1.39 -15.23 -1.27
C VAL A 90 -1.26 -14.98 -2.78
N ASP A 91 -2.24 -14.30 -3.37
CA ASP A 91 -2.22 -13.94 -4.78
C ASP A 91 -2.33 -12.43 -5.05
N LEU A 92 -2.47 -11.62 -3.99
CA LEU A 92 -2.48 -10.16 -4.06
C LEU A 92 -1.71 -9.57 -2.88
N VAL A 93 -0.67 -8.81 -3.17
CA VAL A 93 0.13 -8.09 -2.15
C VAL A 93 0.05 -6.59 -2.42
N VAL A 94 -0.33 -5.82 -1.41
CA VAL A 94 -0.37 -4.35 -1.44
C VAL A 94 0.64 -3.80 -0.43
N ASN A 95 1.77 -3.32 -0.93
CA ASN A 95 2.78 -2.61 -0.16
C ASN A 95 2.35 -1.15 -0.01
N ASN A 96 1.69 -0.85 1.12
CA ASN A 96 1.22 0.49 1.43
C ASN A 96 1.90 1.08 2.67
N ALA A 97 2.47 0.27 3.56
CA ALA A 97 3.18 0.78 4.74
C ALA A 97 4.23 1.82 4.35
N GLY A 98 4.20 2.97 5.01
CA GLY A 98 5.12 4.05 4.75
C GLY A 98 5.11 5.11 5.85
N VAL A 99 6.16 5.91 5.88
CA VAL A 99 6.31 7.08 6.76
C VAL A 99 6.80 8.27 5.94
N MET A 100 6.38 9.46 6.33
CA MET A 100 6.75 10.74 5.72
C MET A 100 7.22 11.69 6.83
N LEU A 101 8.49 12.00 6.84
CA LEU A 101 9.16 12.82 7.85
C LEU A 101 9.99 13.91 7.14
N PRO A 102 9.31 14.92 6.55
CA PRO A 102 9.97 15.97 5.82
C PRO A 102 10.68 16.92 6.79
N ASN A 103 11.92 17.23 6.47
CA ASN A 103 12.72 18.25 7.17
C ASN A 103 13.80 18.78 6.21
N PRO A 104 14.33 19.99 6.44
CA PRO A 104 15.50 20.49 5.70
C PRO A 104 16.66 19.50 5.80
N VAL A 105 17.36 19.22 4.72
CA VAL A 105 18.48 18.26 4.70
C VAL A 105 19.61 18.72 5.62
N ASP A 106 19.85 20.01 5.73
CA ASP A 106 20.86 20.59 6.63
C ASP A 106 20.50 20.51 8.12
N ALA A 107 19.23 20.19 8.47
CA ALA A 107 18.84 19.84 9.83
C ALA A 107 19.46 18.51 10.30
N GLY A 108 19.95 17.67 9.39
CA GLY A 108 20.73 16.47 9.72
C GLY A 108 19.95 15.37 10.48
N ARG A 109 18.64 15.26 10.28
CA ARG A 109 17.77 14.28 10.98
C ARG A 109 17.98 12.87 10.44
N VAL A 110 19.17 12.31 10.69
CA VAL A 110 19.62 11.00 10.14
C VAL A 110 18.71 9.84 10.59
N ASP A 111 18.21 9.90 11.82
CA ASP A 111 17.26 8.93 12.36
C ASP A 111 15.95 8.85 11.57
N GLU A 112 15.43 10.00 11.13
CA GLU A 112 14.24 10.06 10.27
C GLU A 112 14.52 9.56 8.87
N TRP A 113 15.67 9.90 8.32
CA TRP A 113 16.10 9.38 7.02
C TRP A 113 16.15 7.86 7.05
N GLN A 114 16.77 7.29 8.09
CA GLN A 114 16.86 5.84 8.25
C GLN A 114 15.46 5.21 8.39
N ARG A 115 14.58 5.81 9.21
CA ARG A 115 13.18 5.34 9.34
C ARG A 115 12.44 5.33 8.01
N MET A 116 12.61 6.39 7.18
CA MET A 116 12.00 6.44 5.86
C MET A 116 12.58 5.38 4.92
N LEU A 117 13.91 5.17 4.90
CA LEU A 117 14.55 4.14 4.09
C LEU A 117 14.11 2.73 4.53
N ASP A 118 14.13 2.45 5.84
CA ASP A 118 13.81 1.14 6.39
C ASP A 118 12.34 0.77 6.15
N THR A 119 11.42 1.73 6.30
CA THR A 119 9.99 1.49 6.11
C THR A 119 9.63 1.50 4.62
N ASN A 120 9.95 2.59 3.92
CA ASN A 120 9.41 2.84 2.58
C ASN A 120 10.11 2.02 1.49
N VAL A 121 11.37 1.62 1.70
CA VAL A 121 12.15 0.88 0.69
C VAL A 121 12.44 -0.53 1.16
N THR A 122 13.17 -0.69 2.26
CA THR A 122 13.58 -2.02 2.74
C THR A 122 12.37 -2.85 3.20
N GLY A 123 11.38 -2.22 3.83
CA GLY A 123 10.11 -2.87 4.23
C GLY A 123 9.31 -3.40 3.05
N VAL A 124 9.28 -2.65 1.94
CA VAL A 124 8.69 -3.12 0.67
C VAL A 124 9.42 -4.35 0.15
N LEU A 125 10.75 -4.33 0.13
CA LEU A 125 11.56 -5.47 -0.32
C LEU A 125 11.38 -6.71 0.57
N ARG A 126 11.28 -6.54 1.90
CA ARG A 126 10.99 -7.64 2.84
C ARG A 126 9.65 -8.30 2.55
N THR A 127 8.62 -7.49 2.35
CA THR A 127 7.27 -7.99 2.03
C THR A 127 7.26 -8.71 0.68
N ILE A 128 7.90 -8.14 -0.35
CA ILE A 128 8.06 -8.78 -1.66
C ILE A 128 8.75 -10.13 -1.50
N ARG A 129 9.89 -10.18 -0.81
CA ARG A 129 10.62 -11.44 -0.55
C ARG A 129 9.74 -12.49 0.13
N ALA A 130 8.95 -12.10 1.11
CA ALA A 130 8.12 -13.00 1.88
C ALA A 130 7.00 -13.65 1.04
N PHE A 131 6.43 -12.94 0.07
CA PHE A 131 5.27 -13.41 -0.68
C PHE A 131 5.54 -13.72 -2.17
N THR A 132 6.77 -13.53 -2.67
CA THR A 132 7.11 -13.81 -4.08
C THR A 132 6.76 -15.26 -4.48
N GLY A 133 7.05 -16.24 -3.62
CA GLY A 133 6.76 -17.64 -3.89
C GLY A 133 5.26 -17.90 -4.08
N ASP A 134 4.43 -17.26 -3.26
CA ASP A 134 2.97 -17.38 -3.35
C ASP A 134 2.43 -16.77 -4.64
N LEU A 135 2.88 -15.55 -4.99
CA LEU A 135 2.47 -14.84 -6.20
C LEU A 135 2.82 -15.64 -7.46
N VAL A 136 4.06 -16.15 -7.52
CA VAL A 136 4.53 -16.93 -8.67
C VAL A 136 3.80 -18.28 -8.75
N GLY A 137 3.57 -18.93 -7.60
CA GLY A 137 2.79 -20.17 -7.53
C GLY A 137 1.35 -19.95 -8.02
N ALA A 138 0.69 -18.90 -7.55
CA ALA A 138 -0.65 -18.53 -8.01
C ALA A 138 -0.72 -18.29 -9.52
N ALA A 139 0.24 -17.57 -10.06
CA ALA A 139 0.34 -17.30 -11.51
C ALA A 139 0.55 -18.60 -12.30
N ALA A 140 1.41 -19.49 -11.84
CA ALA A 140 1.66 -20.79 -12.47
C ALA A 140 0.41 -21.71 -12.47
N GLU A 141 -0.47 -21.56 -11.48
CA GLU A 141 -1.77 -22.23 -11.41
C GLU A 141 -2.85 -21.58 -12.32
N GLY A 142 -2.50 -20.55 -13.05
CA GLY A 142 -3.43 -19.83 -13.93
C GLY A 142 -4.31 -18.81 -13.21
N ARG A 143 -4.06 -18.54 -11.91
CA ARG A 143 -4.76 -17.51 -11.14
C ARG A 143 -4.19 -16.12 -11.43
N ALA A 144 -4.97 -15.08 -11.20
CA ALA A 144 -4.43 -13.72 -11.18
C ALA A 144 -3.46 -13.56 -10.00
N ALA A 145 -2.32 -12.93 -10.23
CA ALA A 145 -1.32 -12.66 -9.20
C ALA A 145 -0.85 -11.20 -9.33
N ASP A 146 -0.94 -10.43 -8.23
CA ASP A 146 -0.67 -9.01 -8.24
C ASP A 146 0.26 -8.58 -7.11
N LEU A 147 1.24 -7.77 -7.48
CA LEU A 147 2.05 -6.97 -6.57
C LEU A 147 1.71 -5.49 -6.82
N VAL A 148 1.12 -4.83 -5.84
CA VAL A 148 0.81 -3.40 -5.88
C VAL A 148 1.73 -2.67 -4.91
N ASN A 149 2.45 -1.67 -5.38
CA ASN A 149 3.25 -0.78 -4.54
C ASN A 149 2.62 0.61 -4.52
N VAL A 150 2.46 1.20 -3.34
CA VAL A 150 1.98 2.57 -3.18
C VAL A 150 3.18 3.50 -3.03
N SER A 151 3.49 4.20 -4.12
CA SER A 151 4.51 5.24 -4.16
C SER A 151 3.90 6.63 -3.84
N SER A 152 4.19 7.63 -4.62
CA SER A 152 3.68 9.00 -4.45
C SER A 152 3.99 9.84 -5.70
N ILE A 153 3.22 10.93 -5.91
CA ILE A 153 3.62 12.02 -6.82
C ILE A 153 5.00 12.59 -6.46
N GLY A 154 5.40 12.53 -5.18
CA GLY A 154 6.71 12.93 -4.70
C GLY A 154 7.90 12.15 -5.30
N ALA A 155 7.63 11.05 -6.04
CA ALA A 155 8.63 10.38 -6.85
C ALA A 155 9.01 11.17 -8.13
N HIS A 156 8.18 12.10 -8.56
CA HIS A 156 8.31 12.83 -9.84
C HIS A 156 8.39 14.35 -9.65
N VAL A 157 7.72 14.87 -8.63
CA VAL A 157 7.68 16.30 -8.34
C VAL A 157 8.45 16.58 -7.06
N THR A 158 9.29 17.61 -7.08
CA THR A 158 10.11 17.99 -5.92
C THR A 158 9.38 19.03 -5.08
N PHE A 159 9.37 18.80 -3.77
CA PHE A 159 8.88 19.74 -2.79
C PHE A 159 10.02 20.12 -1.83
N PRO A 160 10.15 21.42 -1.43
CA PRO A 160 11.11 21.80 -0.40
C PRO A 160 10.94 20.95 0.87
N ASN A 161 12.05 20.52 1.48
CA ASN A 161 12.09 19.71 2.69
C ASN A 161 11.69 18.21 2.53
N TYR A 162 11.22 17.79 1.37
CA TYR A 162 10.79 16.39 1.11
C TYR A 162 11.87 15.54 0.40
N ALA A 163 13.11 15.98 0.36
CA ALA A 163 14.16 15.34 -0.45
C ALA A 163 14.31 13.84 -0.16
N VAL A 164 14.40 13.44 1.11
CA VAL A 164 14.59 12.02 1.48
C VAL A 164 13.31 11.22 1.26
N TYR A 165 12.15 11.77 1.63
CA TYR A 165 10.87 11.12 1.34
C TYR A 165 10.71 10.89 -0.17
N GLY A 166 10.90 11.94 -0.99
CA GLY A 166 10.83 11.85 -2.45
C GLY A 166 11.79 10.80 -3.02
N ALA A 167 13.02 10.77 -2.51
CA ALA A 167 14.00 9.75 -2.91
C ALA A 167 13.53 8.33 -2.59
N THR A 168 12.90 8.08 -1.40
CA THR A 168 12.36 6.76 -1.08
C THR A 168 11.21 6.37 -2.02
N LYS A 169 10.34 7.32 -2.38
CA LYS A 169 9.21 7.08 -3.30
C LYS A 169 9.69 6.89 -4.75
N ALA A 170 10.69 7.64 -5.18
CA ALA A 170 11.36 7.40 -6.46
C ALA A 170 12.02 6.01 -6.53
N ALA A 171 12.63 5.57 -5.43
CA ALA A 171 13.18 4.21 -5.34
C ALA A 171 12.08 3.15 -5.50
N VAL A 172 10.91 3.30 -4.85
CA VAL A 172 9.77 2.37 -4.98
C VAL A 172 9.20 2.39 -6.42
N THR A 173 9.10 3.56 -7.04
CA THR A 173 8.66 3.69 -8.43
C THR A 173 9.61 2.96 -9.38
N TYR A 174 10.93 3.18 -9.26
CA TYR A 174 11.93 2.49 -10.09
C TYR A 174 11.94 0.98 -9.82
N LEU A 175 11.88 0.57 -8.54
CA LEU A 175 11.79 -0.84 -8.14
C LEU A 175 10.58 -1.52 -8.80
N SER A 176 9.42 -0.86 -8.79
CA SER A 176 8.19 -1.39 -9.42
C SER A 176 8.36 -1.60 -10.94
N GLN A 177 9.04 -0.67 -11.61
CA GLN A 177 9.35 -0.78 -13.04
C GLN A 177 10.30 -1.96 -13.32
N SER A 178 11.34 -2.12 -12.49
CA SER A 178 12.32 -3.19 -12.61
C SER A 178 11.68 -4.55 -12.35
N LEU A 179 10.94 -4.69 -11.25
CA LEU A 179 10.25 -5.93 -10.88
C LEU A 179 9.24 -6.39 -11.95
N ARG A 180 8.65 -5.46 -12.68
CA ARG A 180 7.77 -5.82 -13.80
C ARG A 180 8.50 -6.56 -14.91
N THR A 181 9.78 -6.28 -15.15
CA THR A 181 10.57 -7.02 -16.13
C THR A 181 10.95 -8.42 -15.66
N GLU A 182 11.06 -8.62 -14.34
CA GLU A 182 11.37 -9.91 -13.72
C GLU A 182 10.13 -10.80 -13.52
N PHE A 183 8.99 -10.20 -13.15
CA PHE A 183 7.77 -10.89 -12.79
C PHE A 183 6.79 -11.06 -13.96
N GLY A 184 6.78 -10.13 -14.93
CA GLY A 184 5.91 -10.21 -16.11
C GLY A 184 6.04 -11.51 -16.88
N PRO A 185 7.27 -12.02 -17.19
CA PRO A 185 7.46 -13.33 -17.81
C PRO A 185 6.95 -14.53 -16.98
N ARG A 186 6.64 -14.29 -15.70
CA ARG A 186 6.09 -15.27 -14.76
C ARG A 186 4.58 -15.02 -14.50
N ASP A 187 3.93 -14.20 -15.32
CA ASP A 187 2.53 -13.84 -15.24
C ASP A 187 2.08 -13.15 -13.93
N VAL A 188 3.02 -12.57 -13.17
CA VAL A 188 2.72 -11.72 -12.01
C VAL A 188 2.67 -10.27 -12.45
N ARG A 189 1.54 -9.61 -12.22
CA ARG A 189 1.36 -8.18 -12.53
C ARG A 189 1.99 -7.32 -11.44
N VAL A 190 2.73 -6.29 -11.86
CA VAL A 190 3.28 -5.30 -10.93
C VAL A 190 2.67 -3.94 -11.27
N THR A 191 1.97 -3.36 -10.30
CA THR A 191 1.32 -2.05 -10.41
C THR A 191 1.93 -1.09 -9.39
N ASN A 192 2.30 0.10 -9.85
CA ASN A 192 2.72 1.20 -9.00
C ASN A 192 1.60 2.25 -8.96
N VAL A 193 1.03 2.51 -7.78
CA VAL A 193 0.03 3.56 -7.57
C VAL A 193 0.74 4.76 -6.94
N GLU A 194 0.52 5.94 -7.50
CA GLU A 194 1.21 7.18 -7.15
C GLU A 194 0.19 8.26 -6.75
N PRO A 195 -0.27 8.25 -5.49
CA PRO A 195 -1.20 9.25 -5.01
C PRO A 195 -0.56 10.64 -4.95
N GLY A 196 -1.37 11.65 -5.26
CA GLY A 196 -1.13 13.04 -4.90
C GLY A 196 -1.53 13.32 -3.46
N LEU A 197 -1.91 14.59 -3.21
CA LEU A 197 -2.37 15.02 -1.90
C LEU A 197 -3.60 14.20 -1.48
N THR A 198 -3.46 13.45 -0.40
CA THR A 198 -4.50 12.50 0.09
C THR A 198 -4.66 12.66 1.60
N GLU A 199 -5.90 12.76 2.07
CA GLU A 199 -6.20 12.80 3.50
C GLU A 199 -5.89 11.47 4.16
N THR A 200 -4.84 11.46 4.99
CA THR A 200 -4.38 10.27 5.74
C THR A 200 -3.74 10.67 7.05
N GLU A 201 -3.59 9.71 7.98
CA GLU A 201 -2.79 9.89 9.19
C GLU A 201 -1.29 10.11 8.89
N LEU A 202 -0.83 9.96 7.66
CA LEU A 202 0.58 10.14 7.30
C LEU A 202 1.07 11.56 7.62
N ALA A 203 0.20 12.55 7.47
CA ALA A 203 0.47 13.94 7.80
C ALA A 203 0.62 14.19 9.31
N THR A 204 0.00 13.38 10.16
CA THR A 204 0.05 13.57 11.63
C THR A 204 1.39 13.16 12.24
N HIS A 205 2.29 12.57 11.48
CA HIS A 205 3.63 12.20 11.93
C HIS A 205 4.67 13.33 11.76
N LEU A 206 4.27 14.49 11.19
CA LEU A 206 5.12 15.65 11.09
C LEU A 206 5.35 16.23 12.49
N ASP A 207 6.61 16.36 12.87
CA ASP A 207 7.05 17.02 14.12
C ASP A 207 7.56 18.46 13.88
N ASN A 208 7.26 19.00 12.69
CA ASN A 208 7.60 20.35 12.27
C ASN A 208 6.32 21.15 12.00
N ASP A 209 5.97 22.04 12.93
CA ASP A 209 4.72 22.80 12.89
C ASP A 209 4.59 23.70 11.64
N GLU A 210 5.71 24.23 11.14
CA GLU A 210 5.70 25.05 9.91
C GLU A 210 5.31 24.20 8.69
N LEU A 211 5.89 23.00 8.56
CA LEU A 211 5.59 22.09 7.46
C LEU A 211 4.19 21.48 7.58
N ALA A 212 3.71 21.26 8.80
CA ALA A 212 2.33 20.85 9.03
C ALA A 212 1.36 21.94 8.56
N GLY A 213 1.59 23.21 8.94
CA GLY A 213 0.78 24.33 8.48
C GLY A 213 0.84 24.57 6.97
N GLN A 214 1.99 24.35 6.32
CA GLN A 214 2.12 24.41 4.86
C GLN A 214 1.27 23.33 4.18
N LEU A 215 1.28 22.11 4.72
CA LEU A 215 0.50 20.99 4.22
C LEU A 215 -1.00 21.24 4.36
N ASP A 216 -1.45 21.76 5.52
CA ASP A 216 -2.85 22.14 5.75
C ASP A 216 -3.28 23.23 4.75
N GLY A 217 -2.44 24.23 4.50
CA GLY A 217 -2.69 25.23 3.48
C GLY A 217 -2.81 24.66 2.06
N MET A 218 -2.09 23.59 1.74
CA MET A 218 -2.26 22.90 0.47
C MET A 218 -3.59 22.16 0.40
N PHE A 219 -4.02 21.49 1.49
CA PHE A 219 -5.34 20.85 1.56
C PHE A 219 -6.45 21.85 1.29
N ASP A 220 -6.39 23.03 1.91
CA ASP A 220 -7.38 24.09 1.72
C ASP A 220 -7.39 24.66 0.29
N ALA A 221 -6.21 24.83 -0.31
CA ALA A 221 -6.06 25.47 -1.61
C ALA A 221 -6.47 24.58 -2.80
N ILE A 222 -6.04 23.31 -2.78
CA ILE A 222 -6.20 22.43 -3.94
C ILE A 222 -7.19 21.27 -3.70
N GLY A 223 -7.59 21.06 -2.46
CA GLY A 223 -8.33 19.88 -2.04
C GLY A 223 -7.44 18.66 -1.91
N ALA A 224 -8.00 17.58 -1.41
CA ALA A 224 -7.31 16.32 -1.28
C ALA A 224 -8.16 15.17 -1.82
N LEU A 225 -7.49 14.08 -2.18
CA LEU A 225 -8.14 12.80 -2.39
C LEU A 225 -8.48 12.15 -1.06
N SER A 226 -9.56 11.42 -1.03
CA SER A 226 -9.86 10.52 0.07
C SER A 226 -9.07 9.21 -0.07
N SER A 227 -8.82 8.54 1.05
CA SER A 227 -8.25 7.18 1.04
C SER A 227 -9.10 6.18 0.24
N ALA A 228 -10.42 6.38 0.19
CA ALA A 228 -11.35 5.54 -0.56
C ALA A 228 -11.15 5.65 -2.08
N GLU A 229 -10.84 6.84 -2.61
CA GLU A 229 -10.56 7.03 -4.04
C GLU A 229 -9.28 6.30 -4.46
N ILE A 230 -8.26 6.26 -3.60
CA ILE A 230 -7.05 5.47 -3.87
C ILE A 230 -7.34 3.96 -3.77
N ALA A 231 -8.17 3.54 -2.82
CA ALA A 231 -8.59 2.15 -2.70
C ALA A 231 -9.36 1.67 -3.95
N ASP A 232 -10.21 2.52 -4.51
CA ASP A 232 -10.95 2.25 -5.76
C ASP A 232 -9.99 1.99 -6.93
N VAL A 233 -8.94 2.79 -7.06
CA VAL A 233 -7.90 2.60 -8.09
C VAL A 233 -7.16 1.27 -7.92
N VAL A 234 -6.83 0.88 -6.68
CA VAL A 234 -6.20 -0.42 -6.39
C VAL A 234 -7.14 -1.57 -6.76
N ALA A 235 -8.41 -1.50 -6.35
CA ALA A 235 -9.41 -2.51 -6.68
C ALA A 235 -9.66 -2.58 -8.19
N TYR A 236 -9.74 -1.44 -8.88
CA TYR A 236 -9.84 -1.38 -10.32
C TYR A 236 -8.66 -2.07 -11.01
N ALA A 237 -7.42 -1.74 -10.64
CA ALA A 237 -6.23 -2.30 -11.26
C ALA A 237 -6.14 -3.82 -11.10
N THR A 238 -6.42 -4.32 -9.90
CA THR A 238 -6.30 -5.73 -9.54
C THR A 238 -7.48 -6.59 -10.03
N SER A 239 -8.62 -5.97 -10.35
CA SER A 239 -9.80 -6.62 -10.94
C SER A 239 -9.71 -6.83 -12.45
N ARG A 240 -8.70 -6.27 -13.12
CA ARG A 240 -8.57 -6.42 -14.60
C ARG A 240 -8.24 -7.87 -15.00
N PRO A 241 -8.60 -8.27 -16.22
CA PRO A 241 -8.24 -9.58 -16.75
C PRO A 241 -6.75 -9.86 -16.61
N ARG A 242 -6.36 -11.11 -16.34
CA ARG A 242 -4.99 -11.53 -16.01
C ARG A 242 -3.90 -10.99 -16.96
N HIS A 243 -4.19 -10.87 -18.25
CA HIS A 243 -3.25 -10.38 -19.26
C HIS A 243 -3.12 -8.84 -19.30
N VAL A 244 -3.94 -8.12 -18.53
CA VAL A 244 -3.93 -6.65 -18.46
C VAL A 244 -3.20 -6.20 -17.21
N ASN A 245 -2.05 -5.53 -17.38
CA ASN A 245 -1.31 -4.92 -16.27
C ASN A 245 -1.31 -3.40 -16.40
N LEU A 246 -1.99 -2.73 -15.47
CA LEU A 246 -1.88 -1.29 -15.29
C LEU A 246 -0.59 -0.99 -14.51
N ARG A 247 0.45 -0.67 -15.22
CA ARG A 247 1.82 -0.66 -14.69
C ARG A 247 2.10 0.49 -13.72
N GLN A 248 1.53 1.66 -13.98
CA GLN A 248 1.74 2.90 -13.23
C GLN A 248 0.48 3.76 -13.32
N ILE A 249 -0.03 4.20 -12.17
CA ILE A 249 -1.25 4.98 -12.08
C ILE A 249 -1.00 6.14 -11.14
N MET A 250 -0.93 7.35 -11.71
CA MET A 250 -0.87 8.59 -10.96
C MET A 250 -2.28 9.09 -10.71
N VAL A 251 -2.62 9.39 -9.46
CA VAL A 251 -3.95 9.85 -9.05
C VAL A 251 -3.81 11.15 -8.28
N LEU A 252 -4.30 12.25 -8.84
CA LEU A 252 -4.11 13.60 -8.30
C LEU A 252 -5.47 14.28 -8.08
N PRO A 253 -5.60 15.15 -7.06
CA PRO A 253 -6.65 16.14 -7.08
C PRO A 253 -6.57 16.95 -8.38
N THR A 254 -7.70 17.28 -8.98
CA THR A 254 -7.73 17.99 -10.29
C THR A 254 -6.95 19.31 -10.27
N ARG A 255 -6.85 19.96 -9.10
CA ARG A 255 -6.12 21.23 -8.95
C ARG A 255 -4.64 21.06 -8.60
N GLN A 256 -4.18 19.85 -8.37
CA GLN A 256 -2.76 19.57 -8.15
C GLN A 256 -2.08 19.43 -9.51
N ALA A 257 -1.42 20.52 -9.95
CA ALA A 257 -0.70 20.58 -11.22
C ALA A 257 0.80 20.45 -11.01
#